data_c09d6577626d1207b76a5baf9617a48e
#
_entry.id   c09d6577626d1207b76a5baf9617a48e
#
_cell.length_a   1.000
_cell.length_b   1.000
_cell.length_c   1.000
_cell.angle_alpha   90.00
_cell.angle_beta   90.00
_cell.angle_gamma   90.00
#
_symmetry.space_group_name_H-M   'P 1'
#
loop_
_entity.id
_entity.type
_entity.pdbx_description
1 polymer ?
#
loop_
_entity_poly.entity_id
_entity_poly.type
_entity_poly.pdbx_seq_one_letter_code
_entity_poly.pdbx_strand_id
1 'polypeptide(L)'
;MGIAVSGVIFDPPKDFDVSILNRAFALSLEKIEGKVYLLTNPKFDPRNKGDFIVHRGDRHICIMNSGVADDLLFTNDLTSYHVLSREFPAVDRMIFFCLYDSGGSYGYSAFADGELIRSKLYAVHEGHVESGIPLPAEGKWQPAILTAQEIIDEDFEDGDERRFFRHVTTGRLAPDTLVNSCIVDELLRAEYGWSPFDDDHPSKNEYYRAAEAERLPVSSEPAKTLGRQPEASSIRSFLRRWFR
;
A
#
# COMPACT_ATOMS: atom_id res chain seq x y z
N MET A 1 12.95 -14.96 -0.28
CA MET A 1 12.61 -14.17 -1.48
C MET A 1 11.63 -13.11 -1.01
N GLY A 2 11.93 -11.82 -1.18
CA GLY A 2 11.13 -10.74 -0.62
C GLY A 2 9.92 -10.41 -1.51
N ILE A 3 8.87 -9.85 -0.91
CA ILE A 3 7.72 -9.28 -1.62
C ILE A 3 8.13 -7.95 -2.23
N ALA A 4 7.65 -7.66 -3.42
CA ALA A 4 7.84 -6.36 -4.07
C ALA A 4 6.56 -6.01 -4.83
N VAL A 5 5.59 -5.42 -4.12
CA VAL A 5 4.30 -5.02 -4.67
C VAL A 5 3.92 -3.63 -4.18
N SER A 6 3.22 -2.90 -5.04
CA SER A 6 2.49 -1.70 -4.66
C SER A 6 1.15 -1.66 -5.38
N GLY A 7 0.22 -0.89 -4.87
CA GLY A 7 -1.11 -0.85 -5.44
C GLY A 7 -2.10 -0.05 -4.61
N VAL A 8 -3.37 -0.25 -4.93
CA VAL A 8 -4.50 0.34 -4.22
C VAL A 8 -5.52 -0.72 -3.88
N ILE A 9 -6.10 -0.63 -2.69
CA ILE A 9 -7.20 -1.47 -2.22
C ILE A 9 -8.38 -0.60 -1.80
N PHE A 10 -9.60 -1.04 -2.11
CA PHE A 10 -10.84 -0.32 -1.80
C PHE A 10 -12.04 -1.26 -1.73
N ASP A 11 -13.15 -0.77 -1.18
CA ASP A 11 -14.41 -1.52 -1.10
C ASP A 11 -14.91 -1.85 -2.52
N PRO A 12 -15.38 -3.08 -2.78
CA PRO A 12 -15.74 -3.51 -4.12
C PRO A 12 -16.98 -2.75 -4.62
N PRO A 13 -16.90 -2.01 -5.71
CA PRO A 13 -18.11 -1.52 -6.38
C PRO A 13 -18.89 -2.70 -6.96
N LYS A 14 -20.22 -2.60 -6.98
CA LYS A 14 -21.12 -3.67 -7.45
C LYS A 14 -20.78 -4.20 -8.84
N ASP A 15 -20.30 -3.32 -9.71
CA ASP A 15 -20.08 -3.59 -11.13
C ASP A 15 -18.60 -3.36 -11.52
N PHE A 16 -17.66 -3.79 -10.65
CA PHE A 16 -16.25 -3.68 -11.01
C PHE A 16 -15.89 -4.56 -12.19
N ASP A 17 -15.45 -3.92 -13.26
CA ASP A 17 -14.90 -4.55 -14.45
C ASP A 17 -13.55 -3.89 -14.81
N VAL A 18 -12.62 -4.68 -15.35
CA VAL A 18 -11.28 -4.21 -15.70
C VAL A 18 -11.28 -3.12 -16.77
N SER A 19 -12.35 -3.04 -17.59
CA SER A 19 -12.52 -1.95 -18.57
C SER A 19 -12.56 -0.57 -17.92
N ILE A 20 -12.89 -0.49 -16.62
CA ILE A 20 -12.79 0.74 -15.85
C ILE A 20 -11.34 1.20 -15.74
N LEU A 21 -10.40 0.27 -15.51
CA LEU A 21 -8.97 0.60 -15.48
C LEU A 21 -8.48 1.07 -16.86
N ASN A 22 -9.00 0.47 -17.94
CA ASN A 22 -8.68 0.92 -19.29
C ASN A 22 -9.10 2.37 -19.50
N ARG A 23 -10.30 2.76 -19.06
CA ARG A 23 -10.77 4.16 -19.14
C ARG A 23 -10.00 5.06 -18.20
N ALA A 24 -9.80 4.61 -16.96
CA ALA A 24 -9.14 5.38 -15.90
C ALA A 24 -7.73 5.80 -16.30
N PHE A 25 -6.95 4.88 -16.83
CA PHE A 25 -5.54 5.07 -17.13
C PHE A 25 -5.22 5.17 -18.63
N ALA A 26 -6.25 5.25 -19.49
CA ALA A 26 -6.11 5.27 -20.96
C ALA A 26 -5.25 4.10 -21.48
N LEU A 27 -5.54 2.88 -20.98
CA LEU A 27 -4.82 1.65 -21.32
C LEU A 27 -5.72 0.70 -22.11
N SER A 28 -5.08 -0.27 -22.78
CA SER A 28 -5.72 -1.47 -23.33
C SER A 28 -5.14 -2.68 -22.63
N LEU A 29 -5.80 -3.11 -21.53
CA LEU A 29 -5.38 -4.25 -20.72
C LEU A 29 -5.90 -5.55 -21.33
N GLU A 30 -4.99 -6.45 -21.66
CA GLU A 30 -5.29 -7.81 -22.10
C GLU A 30 -5.12 -8.80 -20.94
N LYS A 31 -6.09 -9.69 -20.76
CA LYS A 31 -6.01 -10.73 -19.74
C LYS A 31 -4.95 -11.76 -20.13
N ILE A 32 -4.06 -12.07 -19.20
CA ILE A 32 -3.09 -13.13 -19.34
C ILE A 32 -3.72 -14.43 -18.86
N GLU A 33 -3.91 -15.37 -19.79
CA GLU A 33 -4.44 -16.69 -19.46
C GLU A 33 -3.36 -17.59 -18.83
N GLY A 34 -3.79 -18.45 -17.91
CA GLY A 34 -2.94 -19.41 -17.23
C GLY A 34 -2.50 -19.00 -15.82
N LYS A 35 -1.80 -19.90 -15.15
CA LYS A 35 -1.26 -19.66 -13.81
C LYS A 35 -0.01 -18.81 -13.92
N VAL A 36 -0.11 -17.57 -13.48
CA VAL A 36 1.05 -16.69 -13.30
C VAL A 36 1.52 -16.88 -11.86
N TYR A 37 2.69 -17.49 -11.69
CA TYR A 37 3.35 -17.53 -10.39
C TYR A 37 4.24 -16.29 -10.31
N LEU A 38 3.88 -15.33 -9.44
CA LEU A 38 4.63 -14.08 -9.25
C LEU A 38 6.14 -14.28 -9.04
N LEU A 39 6.51 -15.39 -8.42
CA LEU A 39 7.90 -15.70 -8.10
C LEU A 39 8.64 -16.46 -9.20
N THR A 40 7.95 -16.97 -10.21
CA THR A 40 8.54 -17.88 -11.21
C THR A 40 8.30 -17.48 -12.67
N ASN A 41 7.45 -16.48 -12.92
CA ASN A 41 7.23 -16.00 -14.27
C ASN A 41 8.14 -14.79 -14.57
N PRO A 42 9.28 -14.99 -15.28
CA PRO A 42 10.22 -13.89 -15.59
C PRO A 42 9.62 -12.84 -16.53
N LYS A 43 8.45 -13.11 -17.10
CA LYS A 43 7.78 -12.22 -18.06
C LYS A 43 6.70 -11.34 -17.42
N PHE A 44 6.37 -11.54 -16.15
CA PHE A 44 5.34 -10.78 -15.45
C PHE A 44 5.91 -10.19 -14.15
N ASP A 45 5.86 -8.87 -14.02
CA ASP A 45 6.35 -8.16 -12.84
C ASP A 45 5.43 -6.97 -12.52
N PRO A 46 4.71 -6.98 -11.41
CA PRO A 46 3.82 -5.88 -11.02
C PRO A 46 4.56 -4.56 -10.76
N ARG A 47 5.90 -4.57 -10.68
CA ARG A 47 6.73 -3.36 -10.68
C ARG A 47 6.84 -2.74 -12.08
N ASN A 48 6.55 -3.52 -13.11
CA ASN A 48 6.43 -3.00 -14.47
C ASN A 48 5.08 -2.29 -14.60
N LYS A 49 5.09 -1.00 -14.91
CA LYS A 49 3.88 -0.16 -15.04
C LYS A 49 2.84 -0.69 -16.06
N GLY A 50 3.20 -1.65 -16.90
CA GLY A 50 2.30 -2.33 -17.82
C GLY A 50 1.66 -3.62 -17.27
N ASP A 51 2.13 -4.18 -16.16
CA ASP A 51 1.64 -5.47 -15.63
C ASP A 51 0.74 -5.23 -14.40
N PHE A 52 -0.50 -5.69 -14.46
CA PHE A 52 -1.51 -5.48 -13.43
C PHE A 52 -1.96 -6.80 -12.84
N ILE A 53 -2.08 -6.85 -11.50
CA ILE A 53 -2.78 -7.90 -10.80
C ILE A 53 -4.04 -7.30 -10.21
N VAL A 54 -5.18 -7.92 -10.48
CA VAL A 54 -6.44 -7.58 -9.84
C VAL A 54 -6.85 -8.73 -8.93
N HIS A 55 -6.77 -8.52 -7.62
CA HIS A 55 -7.29 -9.45 -6.63
C HIS A 55 -8.72 -9.10 -6.29
N ARG A 56 -9.62 -10.08 -6.38
CA ARG A 56 -11.04 -9.92 -6.04
C ARG A 56 -11.33 -10.64 -4.74
N GLY A 57 -11.37 -9.90 -3.65
CA GLY A 57 -11.87 -10.41 -2.38
C GLY A 57 -13.38 -10.28 -2.25
N ASP A 58 -13.94 -10.85 -1.18
CA ASP A 58 -15.36 -10.74 -0.88
C ASP A 58 -15.75 -9.34 -0.40
N ARG A 59 -14.79 -8.62 0.18
CA ARG A 59 -14.96 -7.30 0.79
C ARG A 59 -14.05 -6.21 0.18
N HIS A 60 -13.29 -6.55 -0.87
CA HIS A 60 -12.35 -5.59 -1.46
C HIS A 60 -11.99 -5.95 -2.90
N ILE A 61 -11.54 -4.94 -3.62
CA ILE A 61 -10.76 -5.06 -4.84
C ILE A 61 -9.37 -4.51 -4.54
N CYS A 62 -8.33 -5.28 -4.88
CA CYS A 62 -6.95 -4.80 -4.82
C CYS A 62 -6.35 -4.80 -6.23
N ILE A 63 -5.85 -3.65 -6.65
CA ILE A 63 -5.16 -3.45 -7.92
C ILE A 63 -3.68 -3.26 -7.60
N MET A 64 -2.85 -4.25 -7.95
CA MET A 64 -1.40 -4.19 -7.74
C MET A 64 -0.71 -3.82 -9.03
N ASN A 65 -0.10 -2.64 -9.04
CA ASN A 65 0.71 -2.10 -10.12
C ASN A 65 1.47 -0.88 -9.59
N SER A 66 2.77 -0.80 -9.84
CA SER A 66 3.61 0.32 -9.34
C SER A 66 3.18 1.68 -9.90
N GLY A 67 2.76 1.76 -11.15
CA GLY A 67 2.29 3.00 -11.76
C GLY A 67 0.99 3.55 -11.17
N VAL A 68 0.25 2.75 -10.39
CA VAL A 68 -0.97 3.21 -9.69
C VAL A 68 -0.64 3.86 -8.36
N ALA A 69 0.36 3.35 -7.62
CA ALA A 69 0.58 3.75 -6.24
C ALA A 69 1.87 4.54 -6.01
N ASP A 70 2.95 4.24 -6.73
CA ASP A 70 4.27 4.78 -6.42
C ASP A 70 4.35 6.31 -6.58
N ASP A 71 3.77 6.85 -7.66
CA ASP A 71 3.80 8.29 -7.90
C ASP A 71 3.08 9.05 -6.75
N LEU A 72 1.99 8.49 -6.22
CA LEU A 72 1.31 9.05 -5.05
C LEU A 72 2.16 8.92 -3.77
N LEU A 73 2.71 7.75 -3.52
CA LEU A 73 3.44 7.47 -2.27
C LEU A 73 4.78 8.20 -2.20
N PHE A 74 5.55 8.23 -3.30
CA PHE A 74 6.90 8.78 -3.32
C PHE A 74 6.97 10.24 -3.75
N THR A 75 6.00 10.73 -4.54
CA THR A 75 6.02 12.11 -5.05
C THR A 75 4.80 12.95 -4.66
N ASN A 76 3.84 12.36 -3.91
CA ASN A 76 2.54 12.96 -3.58
C ASN A 76 1.73 13.37 -4.83
N ASP A 77 1.90 12.68 -5.94
CA ASP A 77 1.08 12.88 -7.13
C ASP A 77 -0.29 12.19 -6.96
N LEU A 78 -1.32 12.99 -6.79
CA LEU A 78 -2.69 12.52 -6.57
C LEU A 78 -3.42 12.09 -7.85
N THR A 79 -2.76 12.05 -9.01
CA THR A 79 -3.39 11.76 -10.30
C THR A 79 -4.13 10.41 -10.27
N SER A 80 -3.48 9.34 -9.83
CA SER A 80 -4.10 8.00 -9.72
C SER A 80 -5.31 8.01 -8.79
N TYR A 81 -5.22 8.69 -7.64
CA TYR A 81 -6.33 8.84 -6.72
C TYR A 81 -7.53 9.56 -7.38
N HIS A 82 -7.30 10.71 -8.00
CA HIS A 82 -8.38 11.49 -8.65
C HIS A 82 -9.04 10.72 -9.80
N VAL A 83 -8.25 9.99 -10.57
CA VAL A 83 -8.75 9.16 -11.65
C VAL A 83 -9.65 8.04 -11.12
N LEU A 84 -9.18 7.30 -10.10
CA LEU A 84 -9.95 6.21 -9.50
C LEU A 84 -11.21 6.72 -8.77
N SER A 85 -11.11 7.82 -8.04
CA SER A 85 -12.28 8.41 -7.34
C SER A 85 -13.37 8.86 -8.31
N ARG A 86 -12.99 9.35 -9.49
CA ARG A 86 -13.96 9.71 -10.54
C ARG A 86 -14.66 8.48 -11.12
N GLU A 87 -13.93 7.39 -11.35
CA GLU A 87 -14.50 6.14 -11.88
C GLU A 87 -15.29 5.37 -10.81
N PHE A 88 -14.97 5.56 -9.54
CA PHE A 88 -15.60 4.90 -8.39
C PHE A 88 -16.15 5.90 -7.37
N PRO A 89 -17.16 6.73 -7.73
CA PRO A 89 -17.65 7.81 -6.88
C PRO A 89 -18.36 7.31 -5.60
N ALA A 90 -18.74 6.04 -5.56
CA ALA A 90 -19.37 5.41 -4.39
C ALA A 90 -18.37 4.75 -3.44
N VAL A 91 -17.08 4.77 -3.77
CA VAL A 91 -16.02 4.21 -2.92
C VAL A 91 -15.59 5.28 -1.92
N ASP A 92 -15.96 5.08 -0.67
CA ASP A 92 -15.68 6.02 0.42
C ASP A 92 -14.22 5.93 0.90
N ARG A 93 -13.55 4.76 0.73
CA ARG A 93 -12.21 4.50 1.26
C ARG A 93 -11.31 3.86 0.23
N MET A 94 -10.09 4.39 0.12
CA MET A 94 -9.00 3.84 -0.68
C MET A 94 -7.71 3.84 0.13
N ILE A 95 -6.96 2.75 0.09
CA ILE A 95 -5.61 2.69 0.67
C ILE A 95 -4.63 2.35 -0.45
N PHE A 96 -3.76 3.30 -0.76
CA PHE A 96 -2.58 3.07 -1.59
C PHE A 96 -1.47 2.55 -0.71
N PHE A 97 -0.71 1.56 -1.18
CA PHE A 97 0.36 0.94 -0.39
C PHE A 97 1.55 0.54 -1.25
N CYS A 98 2.71 0.43 -0.62
CA CYS A 98 3.88 -0.24 -1.17
C CYS A 98 4.55 -1.14 -0.12
N LEU A 99 5.05 -2.28 -0.58
CA LEU A 99 5.74 -3.32 0.18
C LEU A 99 6.92 -3.80 -0.67
N TYR A 100 8.08 -3.16 -0.50
CA TYR A 100 9.29 -3.42 -1.29
C TYR A 100 10.43 -3.93 -0.42
N ASP A 101 10.41 -5.24 -0.09
CA ASP A 101 11.42 -5.87 0.77
C ASP A 101 12.85 -5.68 0.24
N SER A 102 13.04 -5.86 -1.07
CA SER A 102 14.36 -5.72 -1.70
C SER A 102 14.86 -4.28 -1.75
N GLY A 103 13.96 -3.30 -1.72
CA GLY A 103 14.26 -1.87 -1.72
C GLY A 103 14.16 -1.24 -0.34
N GLY A 104 13.68 -1.98 0.67
CA GLY A 104 13.48 -1.48 2.02
C GLY A 104 12.50 -0.29 2.08
N SER A 105 11.50 -0.25 1.19
CA SER A 105 10.51 0.83 1.17
C SER A 105 9.13 0.29 1.48
N TYR A 106 8.48 0.87 2.48
CA TYR A 106 7.17 0.43 2.98
C TYR A 106 6.32 1.64 3.35
N GLY A 107 5.08 1.65 2.90
CA GLY A 107 4.22 2.75 3.25
C GLY A 107 2.80 2.63 2.74
N TYR A 108 1.99 3.60 3.14
CA TYR A 108 0.61 3.71 2.69
C TYR A 108 0.12 5.16 2.71
N SER A 109 -0.92 5.41 1.89
CA SER A 109 -1.73 6.63 1.94
C SER A 109 -3.20 6.22 1.97
N ALA A 110 -3.89 6.63 3.04
CA ALA A 110 -5.30 6.30 3.27
C ALA A 110 -6.18 7.52 2.97
N PHE A 111 -7.19 7.30 2.13
CA PHE A 111 -8.21 8.29 1.79
C PHE A 111 -9.56 7.84 2.32
N ALA A 112 -10.33 8.78 2.81
CA ALA A 112 -11.73 8.57 3.17
C ALA A 112 -12.54 9.83 2.86
N ASP A 113 -13.77 9.64 2.36
CA ASP A 113 -14.71 10.72 2.02
C ASP A 113 -14.09 11.81 1.10
N GLY A 114 -13.20 11.42 0.20
CA GLY A 114 -12.56 12.33 -0.73
C GLY A 114 -11.29 13.02 -0.23
N GLU A 115 -10.88 12.78 1.02
CA GLU A 115 -9.75 13.44 1.67
C GLU A 115 -8.61 12.48 2.02
N LEU A 116 -7.36 12.95 1.90
CA LEU A 116 -6.19 12.23 2.41
C LEU A 116 -6.19 12.31 3.95
N ILE A 117 -6.38 11.18 4.61
CA ILE A 117 -6.46 11.10 6.07
C ILE A 117 -5.08 10.86 6.69
N ARG A 118 -4.33 9.97 6.11
CA ARG A 118 -3.01 9.60 6.58
C ARG A 118 -2.12 9.20 5.42
N SER A 119 -0.87 9.66 5.45
CA SER A 119 0.20 9.12 4.63
C SER A 119 1.39 8.82 5.53
N LYS A 120 1.98 7.65 5.34
CA LYS A 120 3.18 7.21 6.06
C LYS A 120 4.03 6.35 5.13
N LEU A 121 5.28 6.77 4.94
CA LEU A 121 6.24 6.09 4.08
C LEU A 121 7.59 6.00 4.81
N TYR A 122 8.23 4.87 4.72
CA TYR A 122 9.65 4.70 4.96
C TYR A 122 10.33 4.32 3.65
N ALA A 123 11.34 5.07 3.25
CA ALA A 123 12.19 4.75 2.10
C ALA A 123 13.66 4.85 2.52
N VAL A 124 14.48 3.90 2.10
CA VAL A 124 15.88 3.75 2.56
C VAL A 124 16.70 5.03 2.41
N HIS A 125 16.46 5.83 1.36
CA HIS A 125 17.22 7.05 1.10
C HIS A 125 16.56 8.33 1.64
N GLU A 126 15.26 8.28 1.95
CA GLU A 126 14.48 9.44 2.37
C GLU A 126 14.08 9.39 3.85
N GLY A 127 14.23 8.21 4.48
CA GLY A 127 13.80 7.98 5.85
C GLY A 127 12.28 7.93 5.99
N HIS A 128 11.78 8.45 7.12
CA HIS A 128 10.35 8.49 7.41
C HIS A 128 9.72 9.79 6.93
N VAL A 129 8.70 9.67 6.10
CA VAL A 129 7.84 10.77 5.66
C VAL A 129 6.42 10.46 6.10
N GLU A 130 5.77 11.38 6.83
CA GLU A 130 4.41 11.16 7.30
C GLU A 130 3.59 12.46 7.38
N SER A 131 2.29 12.32 7.15
CA SER A 131 1.32 13.39 7.30
C SER A 131 -0.04 12.85 7.74
N GLY A 132 -0.87 13.69 8.33
CA GLY A 132 -2.22 13.33 8.80
C GLY A 132 -2.21 12.68 10.18
N ILE A 133 -3.33 12.04 10.53
CA ILE A 133 -3.58 11.49 11.87
C ILE A 133 -3.22 10.00 11.88
N PRO A 134 -2.39 9.54 12.84
CA PRO A 134 -2.06 8.13 12.96
C PRO A 134 -3.29 7.23 13.00
N LEU A 135 -3.28 6.14 12.23
CA LEU A 135 -4.34 5.15 12.23
C LEU A 135 -4.17 4.15 13.40
N PRO A 136 -5.24 3.46 13.81
CA PRO A 136 -5.20 2.51 14.93
C PRO A 136 -4.11 1.43 14.81
N ALA A 137 -3.82 0.96 13.59
CA ALA A 137 -2.76 -0.02 13.35
C ALA A 137 -1.38 0.50 13.78
N GLU A 138 -1.12 1.81 13.59
CA GLU A 138 0.13 2.43 14.01
C GLU A 138 0.29 2.45 15.54
N GLY A 139 -0.80 2.74 16.26
CA GLY A 139 -0.81 2.80 17.73
C GLY A 139 -0.52 1.48 18.42
N LYS A 140 -0.58 0.36 17.69
CA LYS A 140 -0.21 -0.96 18.21
C LYS A 140 1.31 -1.17 18.30
N TRP A 141 2.09 -0.36 17.61
CA TRP A 141 3.56 -0.47 17.58
C TRP A 141 4.17 0.65 18.41
N GLN A 142 4.77 0.28 19.53
CA GLN A 142 5.38 1.20 20.49
C GLN A 142 6.90 1.09 20.45
N PRO A 143 7.66 2.20 20.60
CA PRO A 143 9.11 2.13 20.78
C PRO A 143 9.49 1.13 21.87
N ALA A 144 10.45 0.26 21.57
CA ALA A 144 10.88 -0.79 22.47
C ALA A 144 12.33 -0.60 22.93
N ILE A 145 12.57 -0.81 24.23
CA ILE A 145 13.90 -1.01 24.76
C ILE A 145 14.11 -2.54 24.78
N LEU A 146 15.16 -3.01 24.11
CA LEU A 146 15.50 -4.43 24.04
C LEU A 146 16.17 -4.88 25.34
N THR A 147 15.84 -6.09 25.78
CA THR A 147 16.58 -6.79 26.82
C THR A 147 17.89 -7.34 26.26
N ALA A 148 18.87 -7.67 27.15
CA ALA A 148 20.12 -8.26 26.70
C ALA A 148 19.92 -9.58 25.92
N GLN A 149 18.91 -10.38 26.29
CA GLN A 149 18.60 -11.63 25.60
C GLN A 149 18.03 -11.36 24.19
N GLU A 150 17.12 -10.40 24.05
CA GLU A 150 16.56 -10.01 22.74
C GLU A 150 17.64 -9.47 21.80
N ILE A 151 18.64 -8.77 22.32
CA ILE A 151 19.79 -8.30 21.52
C ILE A 151 20.57 -9.49 20.97
N ILE A 152 20.78 -10.54 21.78
CA ILE A 152 21.48 -11.75 21.35
C ILE A 152 20.67 -12.55 20.34
N ASP A 153 19.36 -12.71 20.57
CA ASP A 153 18.47 -13.51 19.72
C ASP A 153 18.29 -12.88 18.33
N GLU A 154 18.39 -11.56 18.23
CA GLU A 154 18.26 -10.81 16.96
C GLU A 154 19.62 -10.62 16.23
N ASP A 155 20.69 -11.21 16.74
CA ASP A 155 22.04 -11.22 16.13
C ASP A 155 22.59 -9.80 15.80
N PHE A 156 22.46 -8.87 16.77
CA PHE A 156 22.95 -7.52 16.63
C PHE A 156 24.44 -7.41 16.88
N GLU A 157 25.13 -6.66 16.03
CA GLU A 157 26.50 -6.24 16.29
C GLU A 157 26.53 -5.14 17.37
N ASP A 158 27.54 -5.18 18.25
CA ASP A 158 27.77 -4.14 19.24
C ASP A 158 27.88 -2.76 18.54
N GLY A 159 27.03 -1.81 18.95
CA GLY A 159 27.00 -0.45 18.39
C GLY A 159 25.91 -0.23 17.34
N ASP A 160 25.02 -1.18 17.12
CA ASP A 160 23.88 -1.00 16.24
C ASP A 160 22.84 -0.05 16.90
N GLU A 161 22.67 1.14 16.33
CA GLU A 161 21.74 2.16 16.82
C GLU A 161 20.31 1.98 16.29
N ARG A 162 19.96 0.81 15.72
CA ARG A 162 18.61 0.58 15.20
C ARG A 162 17.57 0.73 16.31
N ARG A 163 16.51 1.49 15.99
CA ARG A 163 15.34 1.58 16.86
C ARG A 163 14.43 0.39 16.61
N PHE A 164 13.82 -0.11 17.68
CA PHE A 164 12.86 -1.21 17.64
C PHE A 164 11.50 -0.77 18.12
N PHE A 165 10.52 -1.46 17.60
CA PHE A 165 9.12 -1.30 17.99
C PHE A 165 8.56 -2.65 18.42
N ARG A 166 7.75 -2.63 19.46
CA ARG A 166 7.06 -3.82 19.98
C ARG A 166 5.58 -3.68 19.78
N HIS A 167 4.97 -4.72 19.22
CA HIS A 167 3.53 -4.78 19.09
C HIS A 167 2.88 -5.04 20.46
N VAL A 168 1.99 -4.14 20.89
CA VAL A 168 1.42 -4.12 22.27
C VAL A 168 0.64 -5.37 22.63
N THR A 169 0.04 -6.06 21.68
CA THR A 169 -0.78 -7.26 21.94
C THR A 169 0.01 -8.55 21.80
N THR A 170 0.86 -8.66 20.76
CA THR A 170 1.55 -9.94 20.45
C THR A 170 2.96 -10.01 21.03
N GLY A 171 3.53 -8.87 21.44
CA GLY A 171 4.93 -8.78 21.86
C GLY A 171 5.94 -8.87 20.71
N ARG A 172 5.49 -9.03 19.44
CA ARG A 172 6.37 -9.12 18.28
C ARG A 172 7.26 -7.89 18.18
N LEU A 173 8.53 -8.09 17.90
CA LEU A 173 9.49 -7.03 17.62
C LEU A 173 9.63 -6.79 16.13
N ALA A 174 9.83 -5.53 15.77
CA ALA A 174 10.19 -5.12 14.41
C ALA A 174 11.19 -3.96 14.48
N PRO A 175 12.29 -3.99 13.70
CA PRO A 175 13.17 -2.85 13.58
C PRO A 175 12.46 -1.70 12.88
N ASP A 176 12.94 -0.48 13.11
CA ASP A 176 12.44 0.76 12.51
C ASP A 176 12.24 0.65 10.98
N THR A 177 13.19 -0.02 10.32
CA THR A 177 13.17 -0.23 8.87
C THR A 177 12.02 -1.14 8.39
N LEU A 178 11.48 -2.00 9.25
CA LEU A 178 10.43 -2.97 8.90
C LEU A 178 9.08 -2.70 9.58
N VAL A 179 9.02 -1.84 10.59
CA VAL A 179 7.76 -1.59 11.32
C VAL A 179 6.65 -1.09 10.41
N ASN A 180 6.98 -0.30 9.37
CA ASN A 180 5.99 0.18 8.42
C ASN A 180 5.40 -0.94 7.57
N SER A 181 6.19 -1.97 7.21
CA SER A 181 5.66 -3.16 6.55
C SER A 181 4.63 -3.88 7.44
N CYS A 182 4.94 -4.03 8.73
CA CYS A 182 4.01 -4.63 9.69
C CYS A 182 2.73 -3.79 9.85
N ILE A 183 2.85 -2.46 9.91
CA ILE A 183 1.70 -1.55 10.00
C ILE A 183 0.81 -1.66 8.75
N VAL A 184 1.39 -1.68 7.55
CA VAL A 184 0.65 -1.85 6.29
C VAL A 184 -0.10 -3.18 6.29
N ASP A 185 0.57 -4.29 6.62
CA ASP A 185 -0.05 -5.60 6.69
C ASP A 185 -1.25 -5.63 7.66
N GLU A 186 -1.06 -5.12 8.87
CA GLU A 186 -2.12 -5.06 9.87
C GLU A 186 -3.27 -4.13 9.46
N LEU A 187 -2.98 -3.01 8.84
CA LEU A 187 -3.99 -2.08 8.34
C LEU A 187 -4.87 -2.75 7.28
N LEU A 188 -4.25 -3.39 6.29
CA LEU A 188 -4.99 -4.06 5.22
C LEU A 188 -5.83 -5.21 5.76
N ARG A 189 -5.30 -6.02 6.69
CA ARG A 189 -6.04 -7.11 7.34
C ARG A 189 -7.19 -6.59 8.20
N ALA A 190 -7.00 -5.51 8.94
CA ALA A 190 -8.04 -4.95 9.79
C ALA A 190 -9.21 -4.41 8.97
N GLU A 191 -8.91 -3.73 7.86
CA GLU A 191 -9.93 -3.08 7.03
C GLU A 191 -10.61 -4.04 6.06
N TYR A 192 -9.84 -4.91 5.42
CA TYR A 192 -10.32 -5.73 4.31
C TYR A 192 -10.28 -7.23 4.57
N GLY A 193 -9.70 -7.67 5.70
CA GLY A 193 -9.53 -9.08 6.05
C GLY A 193 -8.52 -9.81 5.17
N TRP A 194 -7.66 -9.08 4.45
CA TRP A 194 -6.69 -9.62 3.50
C TRP A 194 -5.46 -8.72 3.40
N SER A 195 -4.34 -9.31 3.03
CA SER A 195 -3.09 -8.61 2.75
C SER A 195 -2.36 -9.28 1.58
N PRO A 196 -1.55 -8.53 0.79
CA PRO A 196 -0.68 -9.10 -0.24
C PRO A 196 0.33 -10.14 0.28
N PHE A 197 0.54 -10.23 1.60
CA PHE A 197 1.33 -11.28 2.22
C PHE A 197 0.59 -12.62 2.36
N ASP A 198 -0.71 -12.66 2.09
CA ASP A 198 -1.49 -13.90 2.13
C ASP A 198 -1.29 -14.72 0.85
N ASP A 199 -0.37 -15.67 0.87
CA ASP A 199 -0.08 -16.57 -0.26
C ASP A 199 -1.24 -17.49 -0.64
N ASP A 200 -2.29 -17.58 0.18
CA ASP A 200 -3.27 -18.65 0.13
C ASP A 200 -4.40 -18.47 -0.92
N HIS A 201 -4.43 -17.37 -1.67
CA HIS A 201 -5.52 -17.08 -2.60
C HIS A 201 -5.12 -16.71 -4.04
N PRO A 202 -4.20 -17.43 -4.71
CA PRO A 202 -3.86 -17.15 -6.11
C PRO A 202 -5.07 -17.37 -7.05
N SER A 203 -6.09 -18.12 -6.62
CA SER A 203 -7.31 -18.36 -7.41
C SER A 203 -8.21 -17.12 -7.58
N LYS A 204 -8.03 -16.10 -6.74
CA LYS A 204 -8.76 -14.83 -6.82
C LYS A 204 -7.99 -13.74 -7.59
N ASN A 205 -6.79 -14.04 -8.07
CA ASN A 205 -5.98 -13.11 -8.82
C ASN A 205 -6.24 -13.23 -10.32
N GLU A 206 -6.46 -12.11 -10.95
CA GLU A 206 -6.50 -11.96 -12.41
C GLU A 206 -5.30 -11.14 -12.85
N TYR A 207 -4.67 -11.54 -13.95
CA TYR A 207 -3.43 -10.95 -14.46
C TYR A 207 -3.70 -10.28 -15.79
N TYR A 208 -3.22 -9.05 -15.94
CA TYR A 208 -3.43 -8.24 -17.13
C TYR A 208 -2.15 -7.56 -17.56
N ARG A 209 -2.02 -7.32 -18.85
CA ARG A 209 -0.91 -6.57 -19.43
C ARG A 209 -1.39 -5.50 -20.37
N ALA A 210 -0.84 -4.30 -20.23
CA ALA A 210 -1.02 -3.22 -21.19
C ALA A 210 -0.16 -3.45 -22.43
N ALA A 211 -0.63 -3.01 -23.60
CA ALA A 211 0.18 -2.97 -24.81
C ALA A 211 1.47 -2.16 -24.57
N GLU A 212 2.59 -2.57 -25.18
CA GLU A 212 3.92 -1.96 -24.90
C GLU A 212 3.98 -0.45 -25.11
N ALA A 213 3.14 0.10 -26.01
CA ALA A 213 3.06 1.53 -26.28
C ALA A 213 2.27 2.34 -25.25
N GLU A 214 1.58 1.67 -24.32
CA GLU A 214 0.61 2.28 -23.38
C GLU A 214 1.07 2.20 -21.93
N ARG A 215 2.36 2.37 -21.66
CA ARG A 215 2.88 2.39 -20.28
C ARG A 215 2.43 3.67 -19.59
N LEU A 216 1.99 3.56 -18.33
CA LEU A 216 1.64 4.74 -17.52
C LEU A 216 2.81 5.75 -17.54
N PRO A 217 2.54 7.05 -17.74
CA PRO A 217 3.59 8.05 -17.80
C PRO A 217 4.37 8.09 -16.47
N VAL A 218 5.67 8.28 -16.56
CA VAL A 218 6.49 8.60 -15.40
C VAL A 218 6.31 10.08 -15.12
N SER A 219 5.74 10.44 -13.97
CA SER A 219 5.70 11.84 -13.53
C SER A 219 7.14 12.34 -13.35
N SER A 220 7.50 13.39 -14.08
CA SER A 220 8.83 13.98 -14.04
C SER A 220 8.89 15.29 -13.24
N GLU A 221 7.79 15.71 -12.62
CA GLU A 221 7.77 16.94 -11.83
C GLU A 221 7.83 16.66 -10.33
N PRO A 222 8.70 17.35 -9.57
CA PRO A 222 8.73 17.23 -8.11
C PRO A 222 7.44 17.82 -7.51
N ALA A 223 6.85 17.07 -6.58
CA ALA A 223 5.62 17.42 -5.91
C ALA A 223 5.67 18.78 -5.23
N LYS A 224 4.67 19.61 -5.47
CA LYS A 224 4.40 20.78 -4.63
C LYS A 224 3.84 20.30 -3.30
N THR A 225 4.47 20.70 -2.22
CA THR A 225 4.14 20.37 -0.84
C THR A 225 2.65 20.48 -0.57
N LEU A 226 2.00 19.39 -0.17
CA LEU A 226 0.63 19.35 0.31
C LEU A 226 0.52 20.11 1.64
N GLY A 227 0.15 21.37 1.54
CA GLY A 227 0.07 22.29 2.67
C GLY A 227 -1.36 22.61 3.08
N ARG A 228 -2.20 21.64 3.44
CA ARG A 228 -3.36 21.86 4.30
C ARG A 228 -3.63 20.64 5.16
N GLN A 229 -3.52 20.83 6.48
CA GLN A 229 -4.04 19.87 7.44
C GLN A 229 -5.58 19.89 7.36
N PRO A 230 -6.26 18.73 7.40
CA PRO A 230 -7.71 18.65 7.41
C PRO A 230 -8.27 19.35 8.67
N GLU A 231 -9.39 20.05 8.54
CA GLU A 231 -10.04 20.72 9.67
C GLU A 231 -10.57 19.71 10.69
N ALA A 232 -10.51 20.06 11.98
CA ALA A 232 -10.84 19.17 13.12
C ALA A 232 -12.29 18.62 13.11
N SER A 233 -13.21 19.19 12.33
CA SER A 233 -14.61 18.73 12.20
C SER A 233 -14.75 17.50 11.30
N SER A 234 -13.98 17.40 10.23
CA SER A 234 -13.91 16.25 9.32
C SER A 234 -13.36 15.01 10.04
N ILE A 235 -12.39 15.21 10.92
CA ILE A 235 -11.70 14.18 11.71
C ILE A 235 -12.66 13.39 12.63
N ARG A 236 -13.63 14.07 13.27
CA ARG A 236 -14.56 13.41 14.21
C ARG A 236 -15.56 12.48 13.51
N SER A 237 -15.98 12.81 12.29
CA SER A 237 -16.86 11.94 11.49
C SER A 237 -16.09 10.72 10.98
N PHE A 238 -14.83 10.91 10.59
CA PHE A 238 -13.91 9.87 10.17
C PHE A 238 -13.65 8.83 11.28
N LEU A 239 -13.22 9.26 12.45
CA LEU A 239 -12.93 8.36 13.57
C LEU A 239 -14.15 7.49 13.94
N ARG A 240 -15.39 8.02 13.83
CA ARG A 240 -16.62 7.25 14.09
C ARG A 240 -16.89 6.14 13.07
N ARG A 241 -16.42 6.26 11.83
CA ARG A 241 -16.54 5.21 10.80
C ARG A 241 -15.46 4.15 10.88
N TRP A 242 -14.27 4.50 11.36
CA TRP A 242 -13.15 3.58 11.54
C TRP A 242 -13.23 2.77 12.84
N PHE A 243 -14.07 3.20 13.81
CA PHE A 243 -14.26 2.56 15.11
C PHE A 243 -15.62 1.82 15.26
N ARG A 244 -16.36 1.60 14.19
CA ARG A 244 -17.54 0.73 14.15
C ARG A 244 -17.23 -0.60 13.53
#